data_3a913b7222a615391f33a51573221cc9
#
_entry.id   3a913b7222a615391f33a51573221cc9
#
_cell.length_a   1.000
_cell.length_b   1.000
_cell.length_c   1.000
_cell.angle_alpha   90.00
_cell.angle_beta   90.00
_cell.angle_gamma   90.00
#
_symmetry.space_group_name_H-M   'P 1'
#
loop_
_entity.id
_entity.type
_entity.pdbx_description
1 polymer ?
#
loop_
_entity_poly.entity_id
_entity_poly.type
_entity_poly.pdbx_seq_one_letter_code
_entity_poly.pdbx_strand_id
1 'polypeptide(L)'
;MLSLGVLASGSGTNLEAILGATRSGTIRARVAVVVCNVADAKALDRAREAGVPAVLVSHKAYGSREQFDAAVVEVLRAHGVECVVLAGFMRIVTSVLLSAFPLRVVNVHPSLLPAFPGVAAQAQALAYGARVSGCTVHFVDAGMDTGPIIAQEPVPVLASDDEPTLRARILAKEHELLPRVLGWIADGRVEVTPASDGGRARVVVSDAP
;
A
#
# COMPACT_ATOMS: atom_id res chain seq x y z
N MET A 1 -5.31 10.68 -16.01
CA MET A 1 -4.97 9.28 -15.66
C MET A 1 -3.94 9.33 -14.55
N LEU A 2 -4.23 8.79 -13.39
CA LEU A 2 -3.37 8.86 -12.21
C LEU A 2 -2.06 8.07 -12.40
N SER A 3 -0.90 8.70 -12.16
CA SER A 3 0.42 8.07 -12.28
C SER A 3 0.85 7.48 -10.93
N LEU A 4 0.94 6.16 -10.85
CA LEU A 4 1.30 5.42 -9.64
C LEU A 4 2.79 5.08 -9.59
N GLY A 5 3.44 5.31 -8.45
CA GLY A 5 4.73 4.74 -8.10
C GLY A 5 4.52 3.62 -7.08
N VAL A 6 4.93 2.40 -7.39
CA VAL A 6 4.73 1.26 -6.48
C VAL A 6 6.04 0.91 -5.79
N LEU A 7 6.05 0.93 -4.45
CA LEU A 7 7.18 0.48 -3.64
C LEU A 7 6.93 -0.95 -3.15
N ALA A 8 7.89 -1.85 -3.33
CA ALA A 8 7.77 -3.25 -2.94
C ALA A 8 9.10 -3.79 -2.41
N SER A 9 9.03 -4.84 -1.57
CA SER A 9 10.22 -5.51 -1.01
C SER A 9 10.28 -7.02 -1.30
N GLY A 10 9.25 -7.61 -1.90
CA GLY A 10 9.14 -9.07 -1.98
C GLY A 10 8.40 -9.59 -3.22
N SER A 11 7.41 -10.45 -2.99
CA SER A 11 6.71 -11.23 -4.03
C SER A 11 5.99 -10.39 -5.09
N GLY A 12 5.51 -9.19 -4.74
CA GLY A 12 4.81 -8.31 -5.66
C GLY A 12 3.42 -8.75 -6.08
N THR A 13 2.71 -9.55 -5.27
CA THR A 13 1.36 -10.01 -5.61
C THR A 13 0.34 -8.87 -5.62
N ASN A 14 0.44 -7.92 -4.69
CA ASN A 14 -0.35 -6.69 -4.70
C ASN A 14 -0.02 -5.81 -5.93
N LEU A 15 1.27 -5.73 -6.33
CA LEU A 15 1.66 -5.07 -7.57
C LEU A 15 0.99 -5.73 -8.77
N GLU A 16 0.95 -7.07 -8.83
CA GLU A 16 0.29 -7.78 -9.93
C GLU A 16 -1.20 -7.44 -10.04
N ALA A 17 -1.91 -7.37 -8.91
CA ALA A 17 -3.30 -6.95 -8.88
C ALA A 17 -3.49 -5.52 -9.43
N ILE A 18 -2.61 -4.59 -9.06
CA ILE A 18 -2.61 -3.22 -9.59
C ILE A 18 -2.34 -3.22 -11.11
N LEU A 19 -1.32 -3.96 -11.57
CA LEU A 19 -0.97 -4.07 -12.99
C LEU A 19 -2.13 -4.66 -13.81
N GLY A 20 -2.81 -5.66 -13.27
CA GLY A 20 -4.01 -6.24 -13.89
C GLY A 20 -5.13 -5.22 -14.05
N ALA A 21 -5.44 -4.48 -12.99
CA ALA A 21 -6.50 -3.48 -12.99
C ALA A 21 -6.21 -2.27 -13.90
N THR A 22 -4.94 -1.83 -13.98
CA THR A 22 -4.53 -0.75 -14.90
C THR A 22 -4.58 -1.19 -16.36
N ARG A 23 -4.15 -2.42 -16.65
CA ARG A 23 -4.11 -2.99 -18.00
C ARG A 23 -5.52 -3.26 -18.56
N SER A 24 -6.41 -3.74 -17.71
CA SER A 24 -7.81 -3.96 -18.10
C SER A 24 -8.64 -2.68 -18.23
N GLY A 25 -8.10 -1.54 -17.79
CA GLY A 25 -8.84 -0.29 -17.75
C GLY A 25 -9.88 -0.20 -16.63
N THR A 26 -9.87 -1.15 -15.68
CA THR A 26 -10.78 -1.15 -14.51
C THR A 26 -10.56 0.07 -13.64
N ILE A 27 -9.32 0.59 -13.60
CA ILE A 27 -8.98 1.83 -12.90
C ILE A 27 -8.32 2.82 -13.85
N ARG A 28 -8.63 4.10 -13.71
CA ARG A 28 -8.09 5.19 -14.54
C ARG A 28 -6.70 5.62 -14.09
N ALA A 29 -5.80 4.65 -13.93
CA ALA A 29 -4.43 4.84 -13.48
C ALA A 29 -3.43 4.08 -14.35
N ARG A 30 -2.17 4.44 -14.25
CA ARG A 30 -1.04 3.70 -14.80
C ARG A 30 0.06 3.53 -13.76
N VAL A 31 0.77 2.41 -13.78
CA VAL A 31 2.00 2.24 -13.00
C VAL A 31 3.14 2.89 -13.79
N ALA A 32 3.68 3.99 -13.28
CA ALA A 32 4.74 4.75 -13.93
C ALA A 32 6.12 4.16 -13.63
N VAL A 33 6.31 3.64 -12.42
CA VAL A 33 7.55 2.99 -11.98
C VAL A 33 7.28 2.06 -10.80
N VAL A 34 8.05 0.99 -10.74
CA VAL A 34 8.15 0.12 -9.55
C VAL A 34 9.53 0.29 -8.94
N VAL A 35 9.60 0.61 -7.66
CA VAL A 35 10.85 0.73 -6.91
C VAL A 35 10.93 -0.37 -5.87
N CYS A 36 12.00 -1.16 -5.91
CA CYS A 36 12.27 -2.17 -4.90
C CYS A 36 13.54 -1.83 -4.12
N ASN A 37 13.55 -2.19 -2.83
CA ASN A 37 14.72 -2.02 -1.97
C ASN A 37 15.52 -3.32 -1.79
N VAL A 38 15.09 -4.42 -2.41
CA VAL A 38 15.70 -5.75 -2.39
C VAL A 38 15.94 -6.22 -3.81
N ALA A 39 17.18 -6.62 -4.13
CA ALA A 39 17.59 -6.95 -5.49
C ALA A 39 16.84 -8.15 -6.08
N ASP A 40 16.60 -9.18 -5.27
CA ASP A 40 15.97 -10.43 -5.69
C ASP A 40 14.44 -10.43 -5.49
N ALA A 41 13.84 -9.25 -5.35
CA ALA A 41 12.40 -9.12 -5.22
C ALA A 41 11.69 -9.48 -6.52
N LYS A 42 10.81 -10.48 -6.51
CA LYS A 42 9.99 -10.87 -7.67
C LYS A 42 9.15 -9.72 -8.22
N ALA A 43 8.89 -8.69 -7.41
CA ALA A 43 8.21 -7.48 -7.86
C ALA A 43 8.96 -6.77 -9.01
N LEU A 44 10.30 -6.83 -9.06
CA LEU A 44 11.09 -6.29 -10.17
C LEU A 44 10.83 -7.05 -11.48
N ASP A 45 10.75 -8.37 -11.41
CA ASP A 45 10.50 -9.20 -12.59
C ASP A 45 9.08 -8.98 -13.12
N ARG A 46 8.09 -8.94 -12.24
CA ARG A 46 6.69 -8.62 -12.60
C ARG A 46 6.56 -7.26 -13.29
N ALA A 47 7.28 -6.25 -12.80
CA ALA A 47 7.30 -4.94 -13.43
C ALA A 47 7.90 -5.00 -14.84
N ARG A 48 9.06 -5.68 -15.02
CA ARG A 48 9.71 -5.86 -16.31
C ARG A 48 8.83 -6.61 -17.32
N GLU A 49 8.21 -7.71 -16.88
CA GLU A 49 7.27 -8.51 -17.68
C GLU A 49 6.05 -7.69 -18.13
N ALA A 50 5.62 -6.74 -17.29
CA ALA A 50 4.54 -5.81 -17.61
C ALA A 50 4.98 -4.60 -18.45
N GLY A 51 6.26 -4.49 -18.83
CA GLY A 51 6.80 -3.33 -19.56
C GLY A 51 6.88 -2.04 -18.72
N VAL A 52 6.88 -2.15 -17.39
CA VAL A 52 6.94 -1.02 -16.47
C VAL A 52 8.39 -0.82 -16.00
N PRO A 53 8.91 0.44 -15.96
CA PRO A 53 10.21 0.74 -15.38
C PRO A 53 10.35 0.14 -13.97
N ALA A 54 11.42 -0.66 -13.79
CA ALA A 54 11.72 -1.37 -12.54
C ALA A 54 13.08 -0.91 -12.01
N VAL A 55 13.08 -0.20 -10.88
CA VAL A 55 14.27 0.44 -10.32
C VAL A 55 14.62 -0.21 -8.97
N LEU A 56 15.87 -0.63 -8.83
CA LEU A 56 16.41 -1.06 -7.54
C LEU A 56 17.04 0.15 -6.83
N VAL A 57 16.51 0.50 -5.67
CA VAL A 57 17.13 1.44 -4.75
C VAL A 57 17.46 0.66 -3.47
N SER A 58 18.70 0.16 -3.38
CA SER A 58 19.10 -0.65 -2.22
C SER A 58 19.26 0.21 -0.98
N HIS A 59 18.44 -0.05 0.03
CA HIS A 59 18.52 0.67 1.30
C HIS A 59 19.88 0.51 2.03
N LYS A 60 20.63 -0.54 1.69
CA LYS A 60 21.97 -0.80 2.25
C LYS A 60 23.04 0.18 1.74
N ALA A 61 22.75 0.91 0.67
CA ALA A 61 23.66 1.89 0.09
C ALA A 61 23.60 3.27 0.76
N TYR A 62 22.71 3.47 1.73
CA TYR A 62 22.46 4.77 2.37
C TYR A 62 22.72 4.69 3.87
N GLY A 63 23.26 5.77 4.42
CA GLY A 63 23.60 5.88 5.84
C GLY A 63 22.41 6.12 6.76
N SER A 64 21.27 6.61 6.20
CA SER A 64 20.05 6.83 6.96
C SER A 64 18.78 6.51 6.12
N ARG A 65 17.64 6.40 6.81
CA ARG A 65 16.34 6.21 6.15
C ARG A 65 15.93 7.42 5.31
N GLU A 66 16.27 8.62 5.79
CA GLU A 66 15.99 9.88 5.12
C GLU A 66 16.75 10.01 3.80
N GLN A 67 18.03 9.60 3.77
CA GLN A 67 18.83 9.56 2.54
C GLN A 67 18.27 8.54 1.54
N PHE A 68 17.86 7.38 2.02
CA PHE A 68 17.22 6.38 1.19
C PHE A 68 15.88 6.90 0.61
N ASP A 69 15.01 7.48 1.45
CA ASP A 69 13.74 8.03 1.01
C ASP A 69 13.92 9.19 0.03
N ALA A 70 14.96 10.03 0.21
CA ALA A 70 15.30 11.09 -0.75
C ALA A 70 15.62 10.51 -2.13
N ALA A 71 16.43 9.45 -2.20
CA ALA A 71 16.72 8.77 -3.46
C ALA A 71 15.47 8.12 -4.09
N VAL A 72 14.58 7.54 -3.28
CA VAL A 72 13.29 7.02 -3.75
C VAL A 72 12.43 8.16 -4.31
N VAL A 73 12.34 9.30 -3.64
CA VAL A 73 11.60 10.49 -4.09
C VAL A 73 12.12 11.00 -5.43
N GLU A 74 13.43 11.04 -5.64
CA GLU A 74 14.03 11.43 -6.93
C GLU A 74 13.57 10.51 -8.06
N VAL A 75 13.60 9.20 -7.83
CA VAL A 75 13.12 8.21 -8.82
C VAL A 75 11.64 8.42 -9.12
N LEU A 76 10.81 8.57 -8.10
CA LEU A 76 9.37 8.77 -8.26
C LEU A 76 9.04 10.04 -9.04
N ARG A 77 9.72 11.15 -8.72
CA ARG A 77 9.56 12.44 -9.43
C ARG A 77 10.02 12.37 -10.89
N ALA A 78 11.14 11.70 -11.16
CA ALA A 78 11.65 11.52 -12.51
C ALA A 78 10.67 10.76 -13.42
N HIS A 79 9.79 9.92 -12.84
CA HIS A 79 8.76 9.18 -13.55
C HIS A 79 7.37 9.85 -13.51
N GLY A 80 7.27 11.07 -12.99
CA GLY A 80 6.01 11.82 -12.91
C GLY A 80 4.95 11.16 -12.04
N VAL A 81 5.37 10.54 -10.92
CA VAL A 81 4.45 9.89 -9.97
C VAL A 81 3.61 10.93 -9.24
N GLU A 82 2.32 10.67 -9.14
CA GLU A 82 1.34 11.50 -8.44
C GLU A 82 0.84 10.83 -7.15
N CYS A 83 0.88 9.50 -7.09
CA CYS A 83 0.47 8.74 -5.90
C CYS A 83 1.43 7.57 -5.69
N VAL A 84 1.89 7.39 -4.47
CA VAL A 84 2.79 6.31 -4.06
C VAL A 84 2.00 5.21 -3.39
N VAL A 85 2.26 3.96 -3.78
CA VAL A 85 1.60 2.78 -3.21
C VAL A 85 2.64 1.89 -2.56
N LEU A 86 2.49 1.64 -1.26
CA LEU A 86 3.28 0.66 -0.53
C LEU A 86 2.61 -0.71 -0.69
N ALA A 87 3.15 -1.55 -1.55
CA ALA A 87 2.63 -2.88 -1.88
C ALA A 87 3.55 -3.97 -1.33
N GLY A 88 3.48 -4.23 -0.05
CA GLY A 88 4.41 -5.12 0.64
C GLY A 88 5.81 -4.53 0.77
N PHE A 89 5.87 -3.25 1.07
CA PHE A 89 7.12 -2.53 1.32
C PHE A 89 7.50 -2.61 2.80
N MET A 90 8.59 -3.36 3.09
CA MET A 90 8.98 -3.73 4.46
C MET A 90 9.90 -2.68 5.10
N ARG A 91 9.59 -1.39 4.93
CA ARG A 91 10.32 -0.29 5.56
C ARG A 91 9.37 0.80 6.01
N ILE A 92 9.70 1.43 7.13
CA ILE A 92 9.00 2.63 7.60
C ILE A 92 9.52 3.81 6.77
N VAL A 93 8.62 4.49 6.10
CA VAL A 93 8.92 5.72 5.35
C VAL A 93 9.11 6.91 6.31
N THR A 94 9.87 7.89 5.89
CA THR A 94 10.18 9.08 6.70
C THR A 94 9.37 10.29 6.24
N SER A 95 9.50 11.38 6.98
CA SER A 95 8.91 12.68 6.60
C SER A 95 9.39 13.18 5.24
N VAL A 96 10.54 12.74 4.76
CA VAL A 96 11.08 13.11 3.43
C VAL A 96 10.13 12.62 2.33
N LEU A 97 9.72 11.36 2.37
CA LEU A 97 8.79 10.81 1.37
C LEU A 97 7.38 11.36 1.60
N LEU A 98 6.93 11.43 2.85
CA LEU A 98 5.58 11.92 3.17
C LEU A 98 5.37 13.39 2.78
N SER A 99 6.37 14.25 2.99
CA SER A 99 6.30 15.66 2.59
C SER A 99 6.41 15.86 1.08
N ALA A 100 7.07 14.93 0.37
CA ALA A 100 7.14 14.96 -1.09
C ALA A 100 5.81 14.57 -1.76
N PHE A 101 4.99 13.76 -1.07
CA PHE A 101 3.70 13.25 -1.54
C PHE A 101 2.61 13.38 -0.45
N PRO A 102 2.22 14.60 -0.05
CA PRO A 102 1.29 14.83 1.06
C PRO A 102 -0.09 14.25 0.74
N LEU A 103 -0.60 13.36 1.61
CA LEU A 103 -1.86 12.61 1.42
C LEU A 103 -1.93 11.87 0.07
N ARG A 104 -0.76 11.42 -0.42
CA ARG A 104 -0.62 10.67 -1.68
C ARG A 104 0.25 9.42 -1.50
N VAL A 105 0.49 8.99 -0.27
CA VAL A 105 1.13 7.71 0.04
C VAL A 105 0.07 6.79 0.63
N VAL A 106 -0.17 5.67 -0.03
CA VAL A 106 -1.21 4.68 0.32
C VAL A 106 -0.54 3.37 0.68
N ASN A 107 -1.01 2.73 1.74
CA ASN A 107 -0.56 1.40 2.16
C ASN A 107 -1.73 0.43 2.26
N VAL A 108 -1.48 -0.85 2.02
CA VAL A 108 -2.39 -1.94 2.37
C VAL A 108 -1.79 -2.72 3.53
N HIS A 109 -2.56 -2.85 4.62
CA HIS A 109 -2.18 -3.55 5.83
C HIS A 109 -3.08 -4.76 6.06
N PRO A 110 -2.51 -5.96 6.39
CA PRO A 110 -3.26 -7.21 6.49
C PRO A 110 -3.97 -7.40 7.83
N SER A 111 -4.64 -6.38 8.32
CA SER A 111 -5.58 -6.45 9.45
C SER A 111 -6.67 -5.39 9.34
N LEU A 112 -7.68 -5.46 10.19
CA LEU A 112 -8.69 -4.39 10.38
C LEU A 112 -8.14 -3.36 11.38
N LEU A 113 -7.36 -2.39 10.91
CA LEU A 113 -6.83 -1.32 11.77
C LEU A 113 -7.96 -0.62 12.57
N PRO A 114 -7.74 -0.26 13.82
CA PRO A 114 -6.46 -0.20 14.55
C PRO A 114 -6.00 -1.52 15.17
N ALA A 115 -6.67 -2.65 14.93
CA ALA A 115 -6.23 -3.93 15.45
C ALA A 115 -4.98 -4.44 14.72
N PHE A 116 -4.06 -5.05 15.45
CA PHE A 116 -2.88 -5.75 14.94
C PHE A 116 -2.00 -4.93 13.98
N PRO A 117 -1.53 -3.73 14.38
CA PRO A 117 -0.62 -2.93 13.56
C PRO A 117 0.77 -3.56 13.48
N GLY A 118 1.58 -3.09 12.53
CA GLY A 118 2.98 -3.51 12.36
C GLY A 118 3.12 -4.85 11.65
N VAL A 119 4.16 -5.61 12.02
CA VAL A 119 4.51 -6.85 11.34
C VAL A 119 3.73 -8.06 11.86
N ALA A 120 3.60 -9.10 11.01
CA ALA A 120 2.98 -10.38 11.37
C ALA A 120 1.53 -10.25 11.91
N ALA A 121 0.73 -9.36 11.34
CA ALA A 121 -0.64 -9.10 11.78
C ALA A 121 -1.52 -10.36 11.84
N GLN A 122 -1.33 -11.30 10.92
CA GLN A 122 -2.05 -12.58 10.89
C GLN A 122 -1.70 -13.44 12.11
N ALA A 123 -0.40 -13.54 12.44
CA ALA A 123 0.05 -14.27 13.63
C ALA A 123 -0.47 -13.61 14.92
N GLN A 124 -0.49 -12.26 14.98
CA GLN A 124 -1.07 -11.53 16.09
C GLN A 124 -2.57 -11.85 16.24
N ALA A 125 -3.34 -11.84 15.16
CA ALA A 125 -4.77 -12.12 15.16
C ALA A 125 -5.08 -13.56 15.64
N LEU A 126 -4.31 -14.55 15.18
CA LEU A 126 -4.42 -15.93 15.59
C LEU A 126 -4.07 -16.11 17.07
N ALA A 127 -2.95 -15.54 17.52
CA ALA A 127 -2.50 -15.62 18.91
C ALA A 127 -3.49 -14.96 19.88
N TYR A 128 -4.14 -13.88 19.45
CA TYR A 128 -5.17 -13.18 20.23
C TYR A 128 -6.48 -13.98 20.30
N GLY A 129 -6.71 -14.91 19.38
CA GLY A 129 -7.99 -15.62 19.27
C GLY A 129 -9.07 -14.81 18.58
N ALA A 130 -8.71 -13.87 17.70
CA ALA A 130 -9.67 -13.06 16.96
C ALA A 130 -10.58 -13.96 16.11
N ARG A 131 -11.86 -13.59 15.99
CA ARG A 131 -12.83 -14.31 15.14
C ARG A 131 -13.02 -13.65 13.79
N VAL A 132 -12.57 -12.40 13.65
CA VAL A 132 -12.60 -11.61 12.43
C VAL A 132 -11.26 -10.89 12.30
N SER A 133 -10.68 -10.93 11.11
CA SER A 133 -9.54 -10.12 10.68
C SER A 133 -9.88 -9.50 9.33
N GLY A 134 -8.91 -9.10 8.53
CA GLY A 134 -9.16 -8.51 7.21
C GLY A 134 -7.96 -7.73 6.69
N CYS A 135 -8.25 -6.78 5.82
CA CYS A 135 -7.25 -5.83 5.35
C CYS A 135 -7.77 -4.38 5.41
N THR A 136 -6.84 -3.46 5.49
CA THR A 136 -7.09 -2.02 5.53
C THR A 136 -6.25 -1.34 4.46
N VAL A 137 -6.87 -0.50 3.63
CA VAL A 137 -6.16 0.47 2.79
C VAL A 137 -6.29 1.83 3.45
N HIS A 138 -5.15 2.48 3.69
CA HIS A 138 -5.10 3.75 4.40
C HIS A 138 -4.03 4.68 3.81
N PHE A 139 -4.16 5.99 4.04
CA PHE A 139 -3.07 6.92 3.81
C PHE A 139 -1.98 6.70 4.87
N VAL A 140 -0.74 6.89 4.47
CA VAL A 140 0.41 6.76 5.38
C VAL A 140 0.71 8.10 6.02
N ASP A 141 0.87 8.09 7.33
CA ASP A 141 1.34 9.22 8.14
C ASP A 141 2.69 8.89 8.83
N ALA A 142 3.12 9.72 9.77
CA ALA A 142 4.39 9.55 10.46
C ALA A 142 4.39 8.40 11.49
N GLY A 143 3.20 7.87 11.85
CA GLY A 143 3.05 6.75 12.77
C GLY A 143 3.05 5.40 12.05
N MET A 144 3.09 4.32 12.82
CA MET A 144 2.98 2.97 12.29
C MET A 144 1.50 2.60 12.13
N ASP A 145 1.02 2.49 10.88
CA ASP A 145 -0.34 2.12 10.53
C ASP A 145 -1.42 3.00 11.21
N THR A 146 -1.09 4.28 11.42
CA THR A 146 -1.95 5.23 12.13
C THR A 146 -2.69 6.21 11.22
N GLY A 147 -2.37 6.25 9.95
CA GLY A 147 -2.94 7.19 9.00
C GLY A 147 -4.43 6.97 8.70
N PRO A 148 -5.08 7.95 8.04
CA PRO A 148 -6.51 7.92 7.77
C PRO A 148 -6.92 6.70 6.94
N ILE A 149 -7.89 5.93 7.43
CA ILE A 149 -8.41 4.71 6.78
C ILE A 149 -9.29 5.13 5.59
N ILE A 150 -9.01 4.53 4.41
CA ILE A 150 -9.81 4.75 3.21
C ILE A 150 -10.90 3.68 3.10
N ALA A 151 -10.51 2.40 3.23
CA ALA A 151 -11.45 1.29 3.18
C ALA A 151 -10.91 0.06 3.90
N GLN A 152 -11.82 -0.83 4.31
CA GLN A 152 -11.51 -2.08 4.99
C GLN A 152 -12.38 -3.22 4.42
N GLU A 153 -11.81 -4.42 4.37
CA GLU A 153 -12.53 -5.65 4.02
C GLU A 153 -12.32 -6.71 5.11
N PRO A 154 -13.40 -7.18 5.75
CA PRO A 154 -13.29 -8.21 6.77
C PRO A 154 -13.17 -9.60 6.17
N VAL A 155 -12.47 -10.49 6.88
CA VAL A 155 -12.45 -11.93 6.63
C VAL A 155 -12.67 -12.69 7.93
N PRO A 156 -13.38 -13.84 7.90
CA PRO A 156 -13.49 -14.69 9.09
C PRO A 156 -12.14 -15.34 9.42
N VAL A 157 -11.86 -15.49 10.72
CA VAL A 157 -10.79 -16.37 11.23
C VAL A 157 -11.43 -17.69 11.64
N LEU A 158 -11.07 -18.76 10.96
CA LEU A 158 -11.64 -20.09 11.18
C LEU A 158 -10.87 -20.82 12.29
N ALA A 159 -11.53 -21.75 12.96
CA ALA A 159 -10.89 -22.54 14.03
C ALA A 159 -9.72 -23.40 13.52
N SER A 160 -9.73 -23.72 12.23
CA SER A 160 -8.69 -24.52 11.56
C SER A 160 -7.58 -23.67 10.91
N ASP A 161 -7.63 -22.33 11.04
CA ASP A 161 -6.63 -21.49 10.41
C ASP A 161 -5.28 -21.61 11.11
N ASP A 162 -4.25 -21.67 10.29
CA ASP A 162 -2.88 -21.32 10.59
C ASP A 162 -2.51 -19.98 9.91
N GLU A 163 -1.29 -19.49 10.13
CA GLU A 163 -0.86 -18.21 9.52
C GLU A 163 -0.90 -18.22 7.99
N PRO A 164 -0.44 -19.29 7.28
CA PRO A 164 -0.54 -19.37 5.82
C PRO A 164 -1.97 -19.31 5.29
N THR A 165 -2.92 -20.01 5.89
CA THR A 165 -4.31 -20.07 5.44
C THR A 165 -5.04 -18.74 5.65
N LEU A 166 -4.86 -18.12 6.83
CA LEU A 166 -5.42 -16.79 7.09
C LEU A 166 -4.78 -15.73 6.17
N ARG A 167 -3.47 -15.78 5.98
CA ARG A 167 -2.74 -14.89 5.06
C ARG A 167 -3.28 -14.99 3.64
N ALA A 168 -3.48 -16.19 3.12
CA ALA A 168 -4.00 -16.38 1.76
C ALA A 168 -5.40 -15.76 1.60
N ARG A 169 -6.27 -15.91 2.60
CA ARG A 169 -7.63 -15.34 2.58
C ARG A 169 -7.61 -13.82 2.67
N ILE A 170 -6.76 -13.23 3.51
CA ILE A 170 -6.58 -11.77 3.59
C ILE A 170 -6.01 -11.24 2.29
N LEU A 171 -4.97 -11.87 1.74
CA LEU A 171 -4.32 -11.46 0.50
C LEU A 171 -5.28 -11.41 -0.68
N ALA A 172 -6.22 -12.36 -0.77
CA ALA A 172 -7.27 -12.33 -1.79
C ALA A 172 -8.11 -11.04 -1.68
N LYS A 173 -8.40 -10.58 -0.45
CA LYS A 173 -9.12 -9.33 -0.24
C LYS A 173 -8.27 -8.08 -0.48
N GLU A 174 -6.99 -8.13 -0.20
CA GLU A 174 -6.06 -7.05 -0.57
C GLU A 174 -6.03 -6.83 -2.08
N HIS A 175 -6.00 -7.91 -2.87
CA HIS A 175 -5.98 -7.87 -4.33
C HIS A 175 -7.28 -7.28 -4.94
N GLU A 176 -8.40 -7.35 -4.24
CA GLU A 176 -9.66 -6.73 -4.62
C GLU A 176 -9.74 -5.26 -4.14
N LEU A 177 -9.39 -5.04 -2.86
CA LEU A 177 -9.58 -3.75 -2.20
C LEU A 177 -8.61 -2.68 -2.70
N LEU A 178 -7.30 -3.03 -2.81
CA LEU A 178 -6.28 -2.05 -3.15
C LEU A 178 -6.50 -1.43 -4.54
N PRO A 179 -6.74 -2.19 -5.64
CA PRO A 179 -7.08 -1.59 -6.93
C PRO A 179 -8.36 -0.76 -6.89
N ARG A 180 -9.40 -1.21 -6.17
CA ARG A 180 -10.66 -0.47 -6.02
C ARG A 180 -10.43 0.90 -5.39
N VAL A 181 -9.66 0.97 -4.31
CA VAL A 181 -9.31 2.24 -3.65
C VAL A 181 -8.49 3.15 -4.57
N LEU A 182 -7.52 2.59 -5.31
CA LEU A 182 -6.75 3.36 -6.27
C LEU A 182 -7.63 3.92 -7.40
N GLY A 183 -8.67 3.19 -7.80
CA GLY A 183 -9.70 3.68 -8.71
C GLY A 183 -10.45 4.89 -8.13
N TRP A 184 -10.90 4.83 -6.87
CA TRP A 184 -11.55 5.97 -6.21
C TRP A 184 -10.64 7.20 -6.13
N ILE A 185 -9.35 7.00 -5.84
CA ILE A 185 -8.37 8.10 -5.83
C ILE A 185 -8.19 8.68 -7.23
N ALA A 186 -8.10 7.83 -8.25
CA ALA A 186 -7.94 8.24 -9.64
C ALA A 186 -9.17 9.03 -10.17
N ASP A 187 -10.36 8.73 -9.66
CA ASP A 187 -11.60 9.41 -10.00
C ASP A 187 -11.88 10.65 -9.12
N GLY A 188 -10.95 10.98 -8.19
CA GLY A 188 -11.11 12.14 -7.30
C GLY A 188 -12.21 12.00 -6.24
N ARG A 189 -12.61 10.78 -5.93
CA ARG A 189 -13.72 10.45 -5.01
C ARG A 189 -13.30 10.41 -3.54
N VAL A 190 -12.00 10.48 -3.25
CA VAL A 190 -11.44 10.34 -1.90
C VAL A 190 -11.09 11.72 -1.36
N GLU A 191 -11.78 12.13 -0.32
CA GLU A 191 -11.53 13.38 0.40
C GLU A 191 -11.10 13.10 1.84
N VAL A 192 -10.08 13.82 2.31
CA VAL A 192 -9.60 13.73 3.68
C VAL A 192 -10.07 14.93 4.46
N THR A 193 -10.92 14.72 5.45
CA THR A 193 -11.43 15.76 6.34
C THR A 193 -10.57 15.80 7.61
N PRO A 194 -9.98 16.95 7.98
CA PRO A 194 -9.27 17.09 9.24
C PRO A 194 -10.19 16.77 10.43
N ALA A 195 -9.61 16.26 11.50
CA ALA A 195 -10.37 16.04 12.74
C ALA A 195 -10.75 17.38 13.37
N SER A 196 -12.01 17.53 13.77
CA SER A 196 -12.51 18.74 14.45
C SER A 196 -12.03 18.87 15.90
N ASP A 197 -11.69 17.75 16.57
CA ASP A 197 -11.52 17.71 18.04
C ASP A 197 -10.21 17.04 18.48
N GLY A 198 -9.13 17.20 17.73
CA GLY A 198 -7.84 16.55 18.02
C GLY A 198 -7.85 15.02 17.80
N GLY A 199 -8.92 14.48 17.21
CA GLY A 199 -9.03 13.09 16.78
C GLY A 199 -8.22 12.81 15.51
N ARG A 200 -8.49 11.67 14.87
CA ARG A 200 -7.89 11.31 13.58
C ARG A 200 -8.64 11.96 12.43
N ALA A 201 -7.91 12.36 11.38
CA ALA A 201 -8.52 12.74 10.11
C ALA A 201 -9.40 11.59 9.57
N ARG A 202 -10.52 11.94 8.98
CA ARG A 202 -11.47 10.99 8.39
C ARG A 202 -11.38 11.04 6.87
N VAL A 203 -11.64 9.89 6.27
CA VAL A 203 -11.76 9.81 4.81
C VAL A 203 -13.23 9.66 4.45
N VAL A 204 -13.66 10.47 3.51
CA VAL A 204 -14.97 10.34 2.87
C VAL A 204 -14.74 9.86 1.45
N VAL A 205 -15.44 8.80 1.07
CA VAL A 205 -15.48 8.32 -0.32
C VAL A 205 -16.84 8.65 -0.87
N SER A 206 -16.89 9.59 -1.82
CA SER A 206 -18.15 9.94 -2.48
C SER A 206 -18.63 8.81 -3.39
N ASP A 207 -19.95 8.64 -3.49
CA ASP A 207 -20.54 7.78 -4.51
C ASP A 207 -20.13 8.27 -5.91
N ALA A 208 -20.13 7.36 -6.89
CA ALA A 208 -19.83 7.76 -8.26
C ALA A 208 -20.88 8.80 -8.72
N PRO A 209 -20.44 9.79 -9.52
CA PRO A 209 -21.36 10.76 -10.10
C PRO A 209 -22.34 10.13 -11.06
#